data_539cb127083653b7ece295d8e71a4f24
#
_entry.id   539cb127083653b7ece295d8e71a4f24
#
_cell.length_a   1.000
_cell.length_b   1.000
_cell.length_c   1.000
_cell.angle_alpha   90.00
_cell.angle_beta   90.00
_cell.angle_gamma   90.00
#
_symmetry.space_group_name_H-M   'P 1'
#
loop_
_entity.id
_entity.type
_entity.pdbx_description
1 polymer ?
#
loop_
_entity_poly.entity_id
_entity_poly.type
_entity_poly.pdbx_seq_one_letter_code
_entity_poly.pdbx_strand_id
1 'polypeptide(L)'
;MSTENKKVPMSDNGKEEKINKVTMVTVDDDDKEIDLVDLGYALMDKLHFIILAFLLGAVLLNAYAYFMIKPTYQSTAKLYVVSASEDSVVNLSDLNIGMSLTKDYEELMLSYPVLDQVISKLNLSMDSAELAQMIVLENPADTRVLKITVTSTDPEQAKDIANTLAEIAVEYLPDTMSTNAPNIAQVARIPDQKAGPSYLKYTLIGALAGAFIYCLILIRSIQHPIWKNTLELFRLLQFQTVSHWDRMRTALNMEKQNLD
;
A
#
# COMPACT_ATOMS: atom_id res chain seq x y z
N MET A 1 65.55 9.12 -55.46
CA MET A 1 66.56 8.15 -55.86
C MET A 1 65.88 6.81 -55.76
N SER A 2 65.42 6.40 -56.90
CA SER A 2 65.60 5.12 -57.62
C SER A 2 64.98 3.92 -56.94
N THR A 3 63.82 3.51 -57.45
CA THR A 3 63.59 2.42 -58.42
C THR A 3 63.99 1.06 -57.85
N GLU A 4 63.17 0.05 -57.85
CA GLU A 4 62.96 -0.80 -59.02
C GLU A 4 61.83 -1.82 -58.82
N ASN A 5 61.14 -1.89 -59.89
CA ASN A 5 60.05 -2.77 -60.25
C ASN A 5 60.57 -4.16 -60.64
N LYS A 6 59.99 -5.27 -60.20
CA LYS A 6 60.15 -6.51 -60.97
C LYS A 6 58.87 -7.34 -60.97
N LYS A 7 58.41 -7.52 -62.15
CA LYS A 7 57.22 -8.21 -62.64
C LYS A 7 57.52 -9.71 -62.89
N VAL A 8 56.52 -10.59 -62.44
CA VAL A 8 55.86 -11.74 -63.12
C VAL A 8 56.72 -13.00 -63.41
N PRO A 9 56.20 -14.26 -63.41
CA PRO A 9 54.97 -14.65 -64.11
C PRO A 9 54.02 -15.67 -63.35
N MET A 10 52.80 -15.77 -63.88
CA MET A 10 51.79 -16.79 -63.73
C MET A 10 52.27 -18.23 -63.95
N SER A 11 51.70 -19.16 -63.14
CA SER A 11 51.40 -20.52 -63.65
C SER A 11 50.14 -21.03 -62.86
N ASP A 12 49.22 -21.33 -63.69
CA ASP A 12 47.95 -22.03 -63.49
C ASP A 12 48.11 -23.39 -62.81
N ASN A 13 47.26 -23.71 -61.83
CA ASN A 13 46.59 -25.00 -61.81
C ASN A 13 45.59 -25.04 -60.63
N GLY A 14 44.33 -25.26 -60.99
CA GLY A 14 43.20 -25.40 -60.09
C GLY A 14 43.33 -26.54 -59.08
N LYS A 15 42.93 -26.26 -57.90
CA LYS A 15 42.27 -27.19 -57.00
C LYS A 15 41.42 -26.39 -56.04
N GLU A 16 40.15 -26.73 -56.09
CA GLU A 16 39.11 -26.25 -55.15
C GLU A 16 39.50 -26.53 -53.69
N GLU A 17 39.87 -25.50 -52.97
CA GLU A 17 40.01 -25.58 -51.54
C GLU A 17 38.76 -24.91 -50.94
N LYS A 18 37.85 -25.77 -50.47
CA LYS A 18 36.73 -25.36 -49.68
C LYS A 18 37.23 -24.60 -48.47
N ILE A 19 37.18 -23.28 -48.55
CA ILE A 19 37.41 -22.42 -47.39
C ILE A 19 36.26 -22.68 -46.44
N ASN A 20 36.56 -23.43 -45.36
CA ASN A 20 35.78 -23.52 -44.16
C ASN A 20 35.53 -22.09 -43.65
N LYS A 21 34.33 -21.61 -43.92
CA LYS A 21 33.78 -20.42 -43.28
C LYS A 21 33.59 -20.77 -41.81
N VAL A 22 34.60 -20.56 -41.01
CA VAL A 22 34.47 -20.55 -39.55
C VAL A 22 33.50 -19.43 -39.26
N THR A 23 32.25 -19.79 -39.13
CA THR A 23 31.26 -18.94 -38.51
C THR A 23 31.73 -18.71 -37.09
N MET A 24 32.32 -17.52 -36.84
CA MET A 24 32.43 -17.02 -35.49
C MET A 24 31.03 -17.00 -34.94
N VAL A 25 30.72 -17.97 -34.09
CA VAL A 25 29.63 -17.89 -33.16
C VAL A 25 30.01 -16.76 -32.22
N THR A 26 29.57 -15.56 -32.52
CA THR A 26 29.44 -14.54 -31.48
C THR A 26 28.51 -15.16 -30.46
N VAL A 27 29.08 -15.56 -29.33
CA VAL A 27 28.35 -15.78 -28.11
C VAL A 27 27.77 -14.41 -27.80
N ASP A 28 26.54 -14.16 -28.22
CA ASP A 28 25.72 -13.12 -27.63
C ASP A 28 25.61 -13.51 -26.15
N ASP A 29 26.44 -12.85 -25.38
CA ASP A 29 26.22 -12.74 -23.94
C ASP A 29 24.87 -12.01 -23.82
N ASP A 30 23.80 -12.80 -23.72
CA ASP A 30 22.47 -12.34 -23.39
C ASP A 30 22.50 -11.79 -21.94
N ASP A 31 23.22 -10.69 -21.78
CA ASP A 31 22.92 -9.76 -20.70
C ASP A 31 21.50 -9.29 -20.97
N LYS A 32 20.56 -9.92 -20.27
CA LYS A 32 19.14 -9.56 -20.26
C LYS A 32 19.01 -8.16 -19.66
N GLU A 33 19.46 -7.17 -20.42
CA GLU A 33 19.07 -5.79 -20.15
C GLU A 33 17.56 -5.74 -20.26
N ILE A 34 16.92 -5.45 -19.13
CA ILE A 34 15.48 -5.25 -19.09
C ILE A 34 15.25 -3.95 -19.86
N ASP A 35 14.87 -4.07 -21.13
CA ASP A 35 14.49 -2.90 -21.92
C ASP A 35 13.21 -2.31 -21.32
N LEU A 36 13.37 -1.16 -20.66
CA LEU A 36 12.26 -0.43 -20.03
C LEU A 36 11.18 -0.04 -21.05
N VAL A 37 11.55 0.08 -22.32
CA VAL A 37 10.61 0.40 -23.39
C VAL A 37 9.76 -0.83 -23.72
N ASP A 38 10.35 -2.00 -23.82
CA ASP A 38 9.63 -3.27 -24.06
C ASP A 38 8.72 -3.61 -22.85
N LEU A 39 9.20 -3.33 -21.64
CA LEU A 39 8.36 -3.44 -20.43
C LEU A 39 7.16 -2.49 -20.50
N GLY A 40 7.35 -1.26 -20.97
CA GLY A 40 6.28 -0.29 -21.16
C GLY A 40 5.22 -0.75 -22.17
N TYR A 41 5.64 -1.29 -23.31
CA TYR A 41 4.74 -1.84 -24.32
C TYR A 41 3.99 -3.08 -23.80
N ALA A 42 4.66 -3.99 -23.09
CA ALA A 42 4.04 -5.15 -22.47
C ALA A 42 3.00 -4.75 -21.41
N LEU A 43 3.26 -3.66 -20.68
CA LEU A 43 2.33 -3.12 -19.69
C LEU A 43 1.08 -2.53 -20.36
N MET A 44 1.26 -1.80 -21.48
CA MET A 44 0.15 -1.25 -22.25
C MET A 44 -0.72 -2.33 -22.91
N ASP A 45 -0.13 -3.38 -23.44
CA ASP A 45 -0.86 -4.51 -24.03
C ASP A 45 -1.71 -5.26 -22.99
N LYS A 46 -1.26 -5.31 -21.73
CA LYS A 46 -1.96 -5.95 -20.61
C LYS A 46 -2.74 -5.00 -19.72
N LEU A 47 -2.93 -3.75 -20.17
CA LEU A 47 -3.58 -2.70 -19.36
C LEU A 47 -4.98 -3.10 -18.86
N HIS A 48 -5.76 -3.79 -19.68
CA HIS A 48 -7.08 -4.27 -19.27
C HIS A 48 -7.05 -5.28 -18.11
N PHE A 49 -6.00 -6.12 -18.03
CA PHE A 49 -5.80 -7.00 -16.87
C PHE A 49 -5.33 -6.26 -15.64
N ILE A 50 -4.53 -5.20 -15.80
CA ILE A 50 -4.12 -4.32 -14.69
C ILE A 50 -5.35 -3.62 -14.10
N ILE A 51 -6.24 -3.10 -14.95
CA ILE A 51 -7.50 -2.49 -14.52
C ILE A 51 -8.39 -3.51 -13.81
N LEU A 52 -8.46 -4.73 -14.32
CA LEU A 52 -9.22 -5.80 -13.68
C LEU A 52 -8.65 -6.16 -12.30
N ALA A 53 -7.33 -6.30 -12.19
CA ALA A 53 -6.65 -6.57 -10.91
C ALA A 53 -6.81 -5.41 -9.91
N PHE A 54 -6.77 -4.17 -10.40
CA PHE A 54 -7.05 -2.95 -9.62
C PHE A 54 -8.48 -2.98 -9.02
N LEU A 55 -9.48 -3.26 -9.85
CA LEU A 55 -10.87 -3.36 -9.41
C LEU A 55 -11.08 -4.53 -8.44
N LEU A 56 -10.48 -5.67 -8.73
CA LEU A 56 -10.59 -6.87 -7.89
C LEU A 56 -9.94 -6.65 -6.52
N GLY A 57 -8.76 -6.02 -6.48
CA GLY A 57 -8.09 -5.63 -5.25
C GLY A 57 -8.92 -4.65 -4.43
N ALA A 58 -9.54 -3.66 -5.08
CA ALA A 58 -10.45 -2.70 -4.43
C ALA A 58 -11.64 -3.40 -3.76
N VAL A 59 -12.31 -4.31 -4.49
CA VAL A 59 -13.48 -5.05 -3.98
C VAL A 59 -13.08 -5.98 -2.83
N LEU A 60 -11.98 -6.72 -2.94
CA LEU A 60 -11.53 -7.66 -1.90
C LEU A 60 -11.19 -6.94 -0.60
N LEU A 61 -10.42 -5.84 -0.65
CA LEU A 61 -10.06 -5.11 0.57
C LEU A 61 -11.24 -4.36 1.17
N ASN A 62 -12.16 -3.88 0.35
CA ASN A 62 -13.39 -3.27 0.83
C ASN A 62 -14.30 -4.30 1.52
N ALA A 63 -14.47 -5.47 0.93
CA ALA A 63 -15.21 -6.58 1.54
C ALA A 63 -14.57 -7.03 2.87
N TYR A 64 -13.25 -7.15 2.91
CA TYR A 64 -12.52 -7.43 4.15
C TYR A 64 -12.81 -6.37 5.22
N ALA A 65 -12.71 -5.08 4.88
CA ALA A 65 -13.00 -3.99 5.82
C ALA A 65 -14.45 -4.03 6.33
N TYR A 66 -15.41 -4.38 5.47
CA TYR A 66 -16.82 -4.46 5.84
C TYR A 66 -17.12 -5.63 6.78
N PHE A 67 -16.53 -6.81 6.57
CA PHE A 67 -16.84 -8.00 7.34
C PHE A 67 -15.98 -8.17 8.60
N MET A 68 -14.72 -7.70 8.57
CA MET A 68 -13.77 -7.96 9.67
C MET A 68 -13.56 -6.78 10.60
N ILE A 69 -13.76 -5.54 10.16
CA ILE A 69 -13.49 -4.36 10.98
C ILE A 69 -14.78 -3.87 11.61
N LYS A 70 -14.81 -3.82 12.95
CA LYS A 70 -15.96 -3.28 13.70
C LYS A 70 -16.08 -1.78 13.44
N PRO A 71 -17.31 -1.25 13.33
CA PRO A 71 -17.52 0.19 13.24
C PRO A 71 -17.03 0.88 14.51
N THR A 72 -16.39 2.04 14.33
CA THR A 72 -15.95 2.88 15.45
C THR A 72 -16.68 4.21 15.43
N TYR A 73 -16.85 4.78 16.60
CA TYR A 73 -17.53 6.06 16.83
C TYR A 73 -16.57 7.00 17.54
N GLN A 74 -16.64 8.28 17.22
CA GLN A 74 -15.82 9.31 17.84
C GLN A 74 -16.71 10.32 18.56
N SER A 75 -16.36 10.60 19.83
CA SER A 75 -16.97 11.66 20.59
C SER A 75 -15.92 12.66 21.03
N THR A 76 -16.25 13.97 20.99
CA THR A 76 -15.28 15.03 21.24
C THR A 76 -15.80 15.99 22.30
N ALA A 77 -15.01 16.15 23.37
CA ALA A 77 -15.12 17.25 24.35
C ALA A 77 -14.07 18.32 24.04
N LYS A 78 -14.32 19.55 24.51
CA LYS A 78 -13.36 20.65 24.39
C LYS A 78 -13.16 21.34 25.74
N LEU A 79 -11.90 21.52 26.11
CA LEU A 79 -11.49 22.35 27.23
C LEU A 79 -10.93 23.67 26.74
N TYR A 80 -11.21 24.73 27.47
CA TYR A 80 -10.61 26.05 27.26
C TYR A 80 -9.63 26.34 28.41
N VAL A 81 -8.37 26.52 28.07
CA VAL A 81 -7.30 26.76 29.05
C VAL A 81 -7.24 28.24 29.40
N VAL A 82 -7.35 28.55 30.67
CA VAL A 82 -7.31 29.91 31.22
C VAL A 82 -5.93 30.19 31.80
N SER A 83 -5.25 31.18 31.25
CA SER A 83 -3.87 31.53 31.66
C SER A 83 -3.79 32.74 32.64
N ALA A 84 -4.86 33.51 32.77
CA ALA A 84 -4.83 34.75 33.55
C ALA A 84 -5.93 34.82 34.62
N SER A 85 -5.67 35.52 35.71
CA SER A 85 -6.67 35.89 36.71
C SER A 85 -7.70 36.84 36.10
N GLU A 86 -8.94 36.80 36.62
CA GLU A 86 -10.09 37.52 36.07
C GLU A 86 -9.94 39.04 35.93
N ASP A 87 -8.93 39.64 36.52
CA ASP A 87 -8.71 41.09 36.56
C ASP A 87 -7.64 41.65 35.60
N SER A 88 -7.03 40.82 34.78
CA SER A 88 -5.95 41.28 33.89
C SER A 88 -6.39 41.52 32.44
N VAL A 89 -5.99 42.67 31.90
CA VAL A 89 -6.07 42.95 30.46
C VAL A 89 -5.33 41.86 29.69
N VAL A 90 -6.02 41.16 28.80
CA VAL A 90 -5.43 40.05 28.02
C VAL A 90 -4.25 40.60 27.21
N ASN A 91 -3.05 40.21 27.56
CA ASN A 91 -1.79 40.55 26.90
C ASN A 91 -1.39 39.42 25.94
N LEU A 92 -0.55 39.74 24.94
CA LEU A 92 0.03 38.74 24.02
C LEU A 92 0.86 37.68 24.78
N SER A 93 1.46 38.06 25.95
CA SER A 93 2.14 37.10 26.80
C SER A 93 1.22 36.06 27.38
N ASP A 94 0.00 36.43 27.80
CA ASP A 94 -0.99 35.53 28.37
C ASP A 94 -1.50 34.54 27.31
N LEU A 95 -1.56 34.96 26.07
CA LEU A 95 -1.91 34.08 24.95
C LEU A 95 -0.87 32.98 24.74
N ASN A 96 0.43 33.37 24.72
CA ASN A 96 1.53 32.43 24.57
C ASN A 96 1.64 31.44 25.75
N ILE A 97 1.43 31.95 26.98
CA ILE A 97 1.40 31.12 28.18
C ILE A 97 0.24 30.11 28.08
N GLY A 98 -0.96 30.56 27.71
CA GLY A 98 -2.11 29.67 27.55
C GLY A 98 -1.92 28.57 26.48
N MET A 99 -1.24 28.86 25.38
CA MET A 99 -0.88 27.87 24.38
C MET A 99 0.17 26.87 24.89
N SER A 100 1.14 27.31 25.67
CA SER A 100 2.14 26.44 26.31
C SER A 100 1.49 25.53 27.33
N LEU A 101 0.63 26.08 28.21
CA LEU A 101 -0.15 25.27 29.17
C LEU A 101 -1.02 24.22 28.49
N THR A 102 -1.56 24.51 27.31
CA THR A 102 -2.39 23.52 26.60
C THR A 102 -1.56 22.29 26.20
N LYS A 103 -0.28 22.46 25.86
CA LYS A 103 0.63 21.32 25.58
C LYS A 103 0.98 20.53 26.83
N ASP A 104 1.21 21.21 27.93
CA ASP A 104 1.47 20.56 29.22
C ASP A 104 0.24 19.77 29.68
N TYR A 105 -0.96 20.30 29.45
CA TYR A 105 -2.23 19.60 29.73
C TYR A 105 -2.39 18.36 28.85
N GLU A 106 -2.03 18.44 27.57
CA GLU A 106 -2.06 17.31 26.63
C GLU A 106 -1.23 16.14 27.16
N GLU A 107 -0.02 16.41 27.65
CA GLU A 107 0.88 15.39 28.21
C GLU A 107 0.35 14.82 29.53
N LEU A 108 -0.09 15.68 30.45
CA LEU A 108 -0.57 15.24 31.75
C LEU A 108 -1.88 14.46 31.70
N MET A 109 -2.78 14.78 30.79
CA MET A 109 -4.05 14.08 30.62
C MET A 109 -3.91 12.64 30.13
N LEU A 110 -2.80 12.30 29.46
CA LEU A 110 -2.49 10.93 29.07
C LEU A 110 -1.63 10.20 30.12
N SER A 111 -1.37 10.82 31.27
CA SER A 111 -0.61 10.19 32.36
C SER A 111 -1.42 9.09 33.05
N TYR A 112 -0.73 8.08 33.59
CA TYR A 112 -1.36 6.97 34.30
C TYR A 112 -2.33 7.42 35.43
N PRO A 113 -1.97 8.41 36.30
CA PRO A 113 -2.86 8.82 37.39
C PRO A 113 -4.22 9.35 36.90
N VAL A 114 -4.25 10.01 35.75
CA VAL A 114 -5.50 10.52 35.15
C VAL A 114 -6.30 9.40 34.51
N LEU A 115 -5.63 8.55 33.71
CA LEU A 115 -6.29 7.45 33.02
C LEU A 115 -6.86 6.41 33.99
N ASP A 116 -6.14 6.08 35.07
CA ASP A 116 -6.59 5.17 36.12
C ASP A 116 -7.84 5.69 36.85
N GLN A 117 -7.95 7.01 37.03
CA GLN A 117 -9.15 7.63 37.59
C GLN A 117 -10.35 7.49 36.64
N VAL A 118 -10.14 7.66 35.31
CA VAL A 118 -11.21 7.44 34.30
C VAL A 118 -11.67 5.99 34.34
N ILE A 119 -10.72 5.04 34.32
CA ILE A 119 -11.02 3.59 34.37
C ILE A 119 -11.82 3.25 35.62
N SER A 120 -11.39 3.74 36.77
CA SER A 120 -12.06 3.48 38.06
C SER A 120 -13.43 4.11 38.10
N LYS A 121 -13.63 5.36 37.65
CA LYS A 121 -14.88 6.10 37.68
C LYS A 121 -15.93 5.49 36.78
N LEU A 122 -15.51 4.95 35.61
CA LEU A 122 -16.41 4.32 34.65
C LEU A 122 -16.44 2.79 34.75
N ASN A 123 -15.69 2.17 35.68
CA ASN A 123 -15.55 0.72 35.83
C ASN A 123 -15.19 0.02 34.51
N LEU A 124 -14.20 0.54 33.77
CA LEU A 124 -13.78 -0.01 32.50
C LEU A 124 -12.94 -1.29 32.71
N SER A 125 -13.13 -2.28 31.85
CA SER A 125 -12.39 -3.54 31.87
C SER A 125 -11.17 -3.51 30.93
N MET A 126 -10.38 -2.43 30.99
CA MET A 126 -9.19 -2.21 30.17
C MET A 126 -8.10 -1.58 31.02
N ASP A 127 -6.86 -1.62 30.55
CA ASP A 127 -5.74 -0.95 31.20
C ASP A 127 -5.57 0.50 30.69
N SER A 128 -4.69 1.27 31.36
CA SER A 128 -4.42 2.67 31.03
C SER A 128 -3.78 2.81 29.65
N ALA A 129 -2.96 1.84 29.22
CA ALA A 129 -2.30 1.87 27.92
C ALA A 129 -3.31 1.62 26.78
N GLU A 130 -4.29 0.75 27.01
CA GLU A 130 -5.38 0.49 26.07
C GLU A 130 -6.31 1.71 25.99
N LEU A 131 -6.64 2.32 27.13
CA LEU A 131 -7.45 3.56 27.16
C LEU A 131 -6.73 4.71 26.44
N ALA A 132 -5.42 4.87 26.63
CA ALA A 132 -4.63 5.90 25.95
C ALA A 132 -4.70 5.81 24.44
N GLN A 133 -4.75 4.60 23.87
CA GLN A 133 -4.86 4.39 22.41
C GLN A 133 -6.23 4.81 21.85
N MET A 134 -7.26 4.88 22.69
CA MET A 134 -8.59 5.33 22.29
C MET A 134 -8.73 6.85 22.30
N ILE A 135 -7.79 7.56 22.95
CA ILE A 135 -7.85 9.01 23.18
C ILE A 135 -6.88 9.71 22.25
N VAL A 136 -7.34 10.73 21.56
CA VAL A 136 -6.52 11.67 20.80
C VAL A 136 -6.77 13.06 21.36
N LEU A 137 -5.70 13.67 21.84
CA LEU A 137 -5.69 15.06 22.29
C LEU A 137 -5.12 15.93 21.18
N GLU A 138 -5.77 17.04 20.86
CA GLU A 138 -5.35 17.96 19.82
C GLU A 138 -5.50 19.41 20.28
N ASN A 139 -4.46 20.19 20.19
CA ASN A 139 -4.52 21.63 20.31
C ASN A 139 -4.53 22.25 18.91
N PRO A 140 -5.67 22.79 18.41
CA PRO A 140 -5.66 23.54 17.16
C PRO A 140 -4.66 24.69 17.22
N ALA A 141 -3.90 24.87 16.14
CA ALA A 141 -2.85 25.88 16.06
C ALA A 141 -3.36 27.26 16.52
N ASP A 142 -2.52 27.94 17.30
CA ASP A 142 -2.75 29.28 17.81
C ASP A 142 -4.00 29.47 18.68
N THR A 143 -4.45 28.40 19.33
CA THR A 143 -5.62 28.46 20.25
C THR A 143 -5.29 27.94 21.64
N ARG A 144 -6.13 28.32 22.61
CA ARG A 144 -6.13 27.80 23.99
C ARG A 144 -7.18 26.72 24.18
N VAL A 145 -7.58 26.06 23.10
CA VAL A 145 -8.59 25.00 23.14
C VAL A 145 -7.90 23.65 23.02
N LEU A 146 -8.16 22.76 23.97
CA LEU A 146 -7.77 21.37 23.90
C LEU A 146 -8.98 20.53 23.52
N LYS A 147 -8.88 19.83 22.40
CA LYS A 147 -9.87 18.85 21.97
C LYS A 147 -9.53 17.47 22.52
N ILE A 148 -10.49 16.84 23.14
CA ILE A 148 -10.42 15.47 23.65
C ILE A 148 -11.30 14.62 22.74
N THR A 149 -10.70 13.86 21.84
CA THR A 149 -11.44 12.97 20.93
C THR A 149 -11.24 11.53 21.37
N VAL A 150 -12.31 10.84 21.70
CA VAL A 150 -12.31 9.44 22.10
C VAL A 150 -12.94 8.59 21.01
N THR A 151 -12.26 7.51 20.64
CA THR A 151 -12.72 6.55 19.64
C THR A 151 -13.04 5.21 20.30
N SER A 152 -14.30 4.75 20.21
CA SER A 152 -14.73 3.45 20.73
C SER A 152 -15.63 2.73 19.72
N THR A 153 -15.81 1.43 19.91
CA THR A 153 -16.84 0.65 19.20
C THR A 153 -18.25 0.90 19.75
N ASP A 154 -18.34 1.44 20.96
CA ASP A 154 -19.58 1.84 21.61
C ASP A 154 -19.68 3.38 21.65
N PRO A 155 -20.73 3.99 21.04
CA PRO A 155 -20.91 5.44 21.00
C PRO A 155 -21.17 6.06 22.39
N GLU A 156 -21.82 5.36 23.31
CA GLU A 156 -22.05 5.84 24.67
C GLU A 156 -20.75 5.84 25.46
N GLN A 157 -19.96 4.76 25.36
CA GLN A 157 -18.66 4.67 26.00
C GLN A 157 -17.71 5.77 25.51
N ALA A 158 -17.69 6.07 24.20
CA ALA A 158 -16.88 7.16 23.65
C ALA A 158 -17.22 8.52 24.28
N LYS A 159 -18.52 8.83 24.42
CA LYS A 159 -19.03 10.04 25.06
C LYS A 159 -18.64 10.08 26.55
N ASP A 160 -18.88 8.99 27.28
CA ASP A 160 -18.67 8.96 28.73
C ASP A 160 -17.18 9.08 29.07
N ILE A 161 -16.29 8.40 28.35
CA ILE A 161 -14.83 8.55 28.52
C ILE A 161 -14.41 10.00 28.25
N ALA A 162 -14.86 10.60 27.14
CA ALA A 162 -14.47 11.97 26.79
C ALA A 162 -14.92 13.01 27.85
N ASN A 163 -16.13 12.88 28.37
CA ASN A 163 -16.66 13.77 29.41
C ASN A 163 -15.98 13.53 30.76
N THR A 164 -15.82 12.28 31.17
CA THR A 164 -15.14 11.95 32.43
C THR A 164 -13.68 12.40 32.43
N LEU A 165 -12.98 12.24 31.31
CA LEU A 165 -11.61 12.75 31.17
C LEU A 165 -11.57 14.27 31.26
N ALA A 166 -12.52 14.98 30.67
CA ALA A 166 -12.62 16.44 30.78
C ALA A 166 -12.91 16.88 32.22
N GLU A 167 -13.79 16.18 32.95
CA GLU A 167 -14.07 16.47 34.34
C GLU A 167 -12.86 16.26 35.25
N ILE A 168 -12.17 15.13 35.09
CA ILE A 168 -10.95 14.83 35.85
C ILE A 168 -9.86 15.86 35.55
N ALA A 169 -9.74 16.29 34.29
CA ALA A 169 -8.77 17.32 33.92
C ALA A 169 -9.03 18.66 34.64
N VAL A 170 -10.30 19.06 34.77
CA VAL A 170 -10.69 20.28 35.50
C VAL A 170 -10.31 20.21 36.98
N GLU A 171 -10.39 19.03 37.59
CA GLU A 171 -10.06 18.80 38.99
C GLU A 171 -8.55 18.58 39.22
N TYR A 172 -7.92 17.72 38.42
CA TYR A 172 -6.54 17.26 38.64
C TYR A 172 -5.46 18.25 38.19
N LEU A 173 -5.66 18.94 37.04
CA LEU A 173 -4.62 19.78 36.46
C LEU A 173 -4.27 21.02 37.33
N PRO A 174 -5.26 21.74 37.91
CA PRO A 174 -4.95 22.88 38.80
C PRO A 174 -4.12 22.48 40.00
N ASP A 175 -4.44 21.38 40.65
CA ASP A 175 -3.75 20.88 41.82
C ASP A 175 -2.30 20.47 41.50
N THR A 176 -2.12 19.85 40.34
CA THR A 176 -0.78 19.34 39.92
C THR A 176 0.15 20.47 39.44
N MET A 177 -0.40 21.45 38.71
CA MET A 177 0.39 22.50 38.06
C MET A 177 0.33 23.84 38.77
N SER A 178 -0.45 23.99 39.83
CA SER A 178 -0.73 25.25 40.49
C SER A 178 -1.21 26.36 39.54
N THR A 179 -2.12 25.99 38.63
CA THR A 179 -2.70 26.84 37.59
C THR A 179 -4.21 27.03 37.81
N ASN A 180 -4.82 27.90 37.02
CA ASN A 180 -6.27 28.02 37.01
C ASN A 180 -6.93 26.79 36.36
N ALA A 181 -8.07 26.40 36.87
CA ALA A 181 -8.84 25.30 36.30
C ALA A 181 -9.28 25.60 34.84
N PRO A 182 -9.10 24.68 33.91
CA PRO A 182 -9.65 24.83 32.56
C PRO A 182 -11.18 24.77 32.59
N ASN A 183 -11.80 25.48 31.66
CA ASN A 183 -13.27 25.46 31.53
C ASN A 183 -13.70 24.44 30.48
N ILE A 184 -14.76 23.67 30.75
CA ILE A 184 -15.36 22.79 29.73
C ILE A 184 -16.15 23.66 28.74
N ALA A 185 -15.53 23.92 27.58
CA ALA A 185 -16.12 24.72 26.53
C ALA A 185 -17.21 23.96 25.75
N GLN A 186 -17.05 22.63 25.64
CA GLN A 186 -18.00 21.77 24.97
C GLN A 186 -17.97 20.36 25.58
N VAL A 187 -19.13 19.86 25.97
CA VAL A 187 -19.29 18.47 26.39
C VAL A 187 -19.41 17.54 25.19
N ALA A 188 -18.88 16.35 25.33
CA ALA A 188 -19.01 15.29 24.35
C ALA A 188 -20.44 14.81 24.22
N ARG A 189 -20.90 14.50 23.02
CA ARG A 189 -22.23 13.98 22.72
C ARG A 189 -22.14 12.60 22.11
N ILE A 190 -23.24 11.83 22.20
CA ILE A 190 -23.32 10.54 21.50
C ILE A 190 -23.20 10.82 19.99
N PRO A 191 -22.24 10.20 19.29
CA PRO A 191 -22.09 10.40 17.86
C PRO A 191 -23.19 9.68 17.07
N ASP A 192 -23.84 10.41 16.16
CA ASP A 192 -24.87 9.85 15.28
C ASP A 192 -24.30 9.08 14.08
N GLN A 193 -23.01 9.33 13.75
CA GLN A 193 -22.35 8.76 12.58
C GLN A 193 -21.12 7.96 12.98
N LYS A 194 -20.85 6.89 12.19
CA LYS A 194 -19.66 6.08 12.32
C LYS A 194 -18.44 6.89 11.87
N ALA A 195 -17.37 6.89 12.66
CA ALA A 195 -16.09 7.50 12.32
C ALA A 195 -15.19 6.59 11.47
N GLY A 196 -15.33 5.29 11.63
CA GLY A 196 -14.57 4.28 10.90
C GLY A 196 -15.32 2.96 10.72
N PRO A 197 -14.77 2.07 9.88
CA PRO A 197 -13.62 2.25 8.99
C PRO A 197 -13.91 3.16 7.79
N SER A 198 -12.89 3.89 7.32
CA SER A 198 -13.00 4.66 6.08
C SER A 198 -12.89 3.74 4.87
N TYR A 199 -14.01 3.27 4.35
CA TYR A 199 -14.07 2.36 3.20
C TYR A 199 -13.31 2.90 1.97
N LEU A 200 -13.31 4.22 1.78
CA LEU A 200 -12.58 4.86 0.67
C LEU A 200 -11.06 4.60 0.77
N LYS A 201 -10.48 4.67 1.98
CA LYS A 201 -9.05 4.39 2.20
C LYS A 201 -8.74 2.93 1.88
N TYR A 202 -9.55 1.98 2.33
CA TYR A 202 -9.38 0.55 2.06
C TYR A 202 -9.55 0.24 0.58
N THR A 203 -10.52 0.85 -0.10
CA THR A 203 -10.72 0.71 -1.54
C THR A 203 -9.49 1.18 -2.32
N LEU A 204 -8.94 2.35 -1.97
CA LEU A 204 -7.76 2.91 -2.65
C LEU A 204 -6.51 2.04 -2.41
N ILE A 205 -6.26 1.63 -1.16
CA ILE A 205 -5.13 0.77 -0.81
C ILE A 205 -5.27 -0.59 -1.52
N GLY A 206 -6.48 -1.17 -1.53
CA GLY A 206 -6.74 -2.44 -2.21
C GLY A 206 -6.54 -2.38 -3.70
N ALA A 207 -6.99 -1.30 -4.33
CA ALA A 207 -6.81 -1.05 -5.74
C ALA A 207 -5.32 -0.96 -6.12
N LEU A 208 -4.54 -0.16 -5.38
CA LEU A 208 -3.10 -0.02 -5.61
C LEU A 208 -2.35 -1.33 -5.38
N ALA A 209 -2.68 -2.05 -4.29
CA ALA A 209 -2.07 -3.34 -3.99
C ALA A 209 -2.37 -4.39 -5.07
N GLY A 210 -3.62 -4.45 -5.56
CA GLY A 210 -4.01 -5.35 -6.65
C GLY A 210 -3.25 -5.08 -7.95
N ALA A 211 -3.14 -3.81 -8.34
CA ALA A 211 -2.36 -3.42 -9.50
C ALA A 211 -0.88 -3.75 -9.35
N PHE A 212 -0.30 -3.47 -8.16
CA PHE A 212 1.11 -3.73 -7.88
C PHE A 212 1.45 -5.22 -7.93
N ILE A 213 0.64 -6.07 -7.29
CA ILE A 213 0.81 -7.54 -7.32
C ILE A 213 0.74 -8.05 -8.75
N TYR A 214 -0.22 -7.57 -9.56
CA TYR A 214 -0.32 -7.96 -10.95
C TYR A 214 0.90 -7.53 -11.77
N CYS A 215 1.43 -6.32 -11.58
CA CYS A 215 2.65 -5.86 -12.22
C CYS A 215 3.86 -6.76 -11.87
N LEU A 216 4.01 -7.18 -10.61
CA LEU A 216 5.06 -8.11 -10.20
C LEU A 216 4.93 -9.48 -10.89
N ILE A 217 3.70 -10.02 -10.99
CA ILE A 217 3.42 -11.27 -11.69
C ILE A 217 3.79 -11.12 -13.17
N LEU A 218 3.46 -9.99 -13.79
CA LEU A 218 3.76 -9.70 -15.19
C LEU A 218 5.26 -9.65 -15.45
N ILE A 219 6.02 -8.95 -14.62
CA ILE A 219 7.50 -8.87 -14.71
C ILE A 219 8.10 -10.27 -14.59
N ARG A 220 7.64 -11.05 -13.61
CA ARG A 220 8.12 -12.42 -13.43
C ARG A 220 7.74 -13.34 -14.61
N SER A 221 6.58 -13.14 -15.22
CA SER A 221 6.14 -13.88 -16.41
C SER A 221 6.98 -13.57 -17.65
N ILE A 222 7.49 -12.35 -17.77
CA ILE A 222 8.38 -11.94 -18.86
C ILE A 222 9.77 -12.58 -18.69
N GLN A 223 10.28 -12.66 -17.45
CA GLN A 223 11.59 -13.22 -17.13
C GLN A 223 11.65 -14.76 -17.23
N HIS A 224 10.51 -15.46 -17.03
CA HIS A 224 10.41 -16.91 -17.16
C HIS A 224 9.43 -17.28 -18.26
N PRO A 225 9.87 -17.53 -19.49
CA PRO A 225 9.03 -17.91 -20.62
C PRO A 225 8.56 -19.37 -20.53
N ILE A 226 8.01 -19.79 -19.38
CA ILE A 226 7.47 -21.16 -19.18
C ILE A 226 6.30 -21.45 -20.13
N TRP A 227 5.56 -20.41 -20.53
CA TRP A 227 4.38 -20.54 -21.39
C TRP A 227 4.70 -20.71 -22.88
N LYS A 228 5.87 -20.26 -23.35
CA LYS A 228 6.28 -20.46 -24.75
C LYS A 228 6.53 -21.93 -25.06
N ASN A 229 7.13 -22.67 -24.12
CA ASN A 229 7.41 -24.09 -24.31
C ASN A 229 6.15 -24.97 -24.31
N THR A 230 5.09 -24.59 -23.60
CA THR A 230 3.84 -25.37 -23.57
C THR A 230 3.07 -25.21 -24.86
N LEU A 231 3.05 -24.04 -25.48
CA LEU A 231 2.40 -23.83 -26.79
C LEU A 231 3.18 -24.46 -27.93
N GLU A 232 4.51 -24.47 -27.87
CA GLU A 232 5.34 -25.20 -28.83
C GLU A 232 5.19 -26.72 -28.68
N LEU A 233 5.16 -27.23 -27.45
CA LEU A 233 4.86 -28.65 -27.21
C LEU A 233 3.47 -29.04 -27.74
N PHE A 234 2.47 -28.20 -27.56
CA PHE A 234 1.14 -28.45 -28.11
C PHE A 234 1.13 -28.42 -29.65
N ARG A 235 1.87 -27.49 -30.28
CA ARG A 235 2.06 -27.46 -31.73
C ARG A 235 2.79 -28.70 -32.25
N LEU A 236 3.88 -29.10 -31.58
CA LEU A 236 4.64 -30.29 -31.97
C LEU A 236 3.80 -31.56 -31.84
N LEU A 237 3.00 -31.71 -30.79
CA LEU A 237 2.10 -32.82 -30.61
C LEU A 237 0.98 -32.86 -31.70
N GLN A 238 0.47 -31.67 -32.09
CA GLN A 238 -0.52 -31.59 -33.17
C GLN A 238 0.08 -31.94 -34.55
N PHE A 239 1.32 -31.52 -34.81
CA PHE A 239 2.04 -31.90 -36.05
C PHE A 239 2.34 -33.40 -36.09
N GLN A 240 2.67 -34.04 -34.98
CA GLN A 240 2.96 -35.47 -34.93
C GLN A 240 1.71 -36.32 -35.16
N THR A 241 0.56 -35.90 -34.66
CA THR A 241 -0.71 -36.62 -34.90
C THR A 241 -1.17 -36.53 -36.35
N VAL A 242 -1.05 -35.35 -36.98
CA VAL A 242 -1.43 -35.15 -38.40
C VAL A 242 -0.51 -35.95 -39.30
N SER A 243 0.81 -35.99 -39.08
CA SER A 243 1.75 -36.76 -39.88
C SER A 243 1.57 -38.29 -39.73
N HIS A 244 1.08 -38.74 -38.59
CA HIS A 244 0.75 -40.16 -38.37
C HIS A 244 -0.50 -40.56 -39.14
N TRP A 245 -1.53 -39.72 -39.21
CA TRP A 245 -2.76 -39.95 -39.97
C TRP A 245 -2.50 -39.95 -41.49
N ASP A 246 -1.66 -39.08 -41.99
CA ASP A 246 -1.30 -39.05 -43.43
C ASP A 246 -0.51 -40.29 -43.84
N ARG A 247 0.39 -40.80 -42.99
CA ARG A 247 1.09 -42.07 -43.25
C ARG A 247 0.17 -43.27 -43.24
N MET A 248 -0.79 -43.33 -42.33
CA MET A 248 -1.81 -44.43 -42.33
C MET A 248 -2.69 -44.36 -43.57
N ARG A 249 -3.10 -43.16 -43.98
CA ARG A 249 -3.94 -42.97 -45.17
C ARG A 249 -3.25 -43.38 -46.48
N THR A 250 -1.93 -43.06 -46.60
CA THR A 250 -1.14 -43.51 -47.75
C THR A 250 -0.89 -44.99 -47.74
N ALA A 251 -0.68 -45.63 -46.60
CA ALA A 251 -0.54 -47.09 -46.48
C ALA A 251 -1.82 -47.81 -46.86
N LEU A 252 -2.97 -47.34 -46.40
CA LEU A 252 -4.29 -47.92 -46.79
C LEU A 252 -4.62 -47.74 -48.28
N ASN A 253 -4.18 -46.66 -48.89
CA ASN A 253 -4.38 -46.45 -50.34
C ASN A 253 -3.48 -47.32 -51.20
N MET A 254 -2.24 -47.64 -50.75
CA MET A 254 -1.34 -48.55 -51.42
C MET A 254 -1.79 -50.03 -51.34
N GLU A 255 -2.39 -50.39 -50.19
CA GLU A 255 -2.98 -51.73 -50.01
C GLU A 255 -4.19 -51.94 -50.91
N LYS A 256 -5.02 -50.94 -51.17
CA LYS A 256 -6.14 -50.98 -52.09
C LYS A 256 -5.67 -51.11 -53.56
N GLN A 257 -4.57 -50.49 -53.95
CA GLN A 257 -4.05 -50.58 -55.32
C GLN A 257 -3.42 -51.96 -55.67
N ASN A 258 -3.01 -52.72 -54.65
CA ASN A 258 -2.46 -54.08 -54.84
C ASN A 258 -3.55 -55.20 -54.86
N LEU A 259 -4.81 -54.87 -54.69
CA LEU A 259 -5.94 -55.82 -54.63
C LEU A 259 -6.83 -55.74 -55.88
N ASP A 260 -6.59 -54.80 -56.80
CA ASP A 260 -7.19 -54.74 -58.18
C ASP A 260 -6.14 -55.16 -59.23
#